data_e4b4460c311391a0edd50a74565440c8
#
_entry.id   e4b4460c311391a0edd50a74565440c8
#
_cell.length_a   1.000
_cell.length_b   1.000
_cell.length_c   1.000
_cell.angle_alpha   90.00
_cell.angle_beta   90.00
_cell.angle_gamma   90.00
#
_symmetry.space_group_name_H-M   'P 1'
#
loop_
_entity.id
_entity.type
_entity.pdbx_description
1 polymer ?
#
loop_
_entity_poly.entity_id
_entity_poly.type
_entity_poly.pdbx_seq_one_letter_code
_entity_poly.pdbx_strand_id
1 'polypeptide(L)'
;ESFATAVERIGGTLWLAQAGDAVRAQHAAYDGRRQQFRQLALGLRRELAELYGETEALRQVDPAPRPAAAERSAAVREQLLAHKQAVFAQFQQRYAQLRQGWGGYAGYDAWMARSNNAALAALADYEDLTPAFEALFRQAGSWQRFYEEVRRLARLPRDERHAALRGLPQSSPMHAAAPTSP
;
A
#
# COMPACT_ATOMS: atom_id res chain seq x y z
N GLU A 1 -9.90 -0.19 -9.24
CA GLU A 1 -9.61 -0.89 -7.98
C GLU A 1 -9.70 0.04 -6.76
N SER A 2 -9.02 1.19 -6.71
CA SER A 2 -9.12 2.16 -5.60
C SER A 2 -10.55 2.55 -5.26
N PHE A 3 -11.42 2.70 -6.25
CA PHE A 3 -12.85 2.93 -6.06
C PHE A 3 -13.54 1.77 -5.35
N ALA A 4 -13.32 0.53 -5.79
CA ALA A 4 -13.92 -0.66 -5.17
C ALA A 4 -13.47 -0.81 -3.71
N THR A 5 -12.18 -0.62 -3.44
CA THR A 5 -11.62 -0.62 -2.08
C THR A 5 -12.23 0.48 -1.20
N ALA A 6 -12.46 1.69 -1.74
CA ALA A 6 -13.11 2.76 -1.00
C ALA A 6 -14.56 2.41 -0.65
N VAL A 7 -15.35 1.86 -1.61
CA VAL A 7 -16.73 1.41 -1.36
C VAL A 7 -16.78 0.36 -0.27
N GLU A 8 -15.89 -0.64 -0.32
CA GLU A 8 -15.78 -1.67 0.71
C GLU A 8 -15.49 -1.07 2.10
N ARG A 9 -14.51 -0.16 2.20
CA ARG A 9 -14.14 0.48 3.46
C ARG A 9 -15.25 1.35 4.02
N ILE A 10 -15.87 2.17 3.18
CA ILE A 10 -16.98 3.03 3.58
C ILE A 10 -18.16 2.18 4.07
N GLY A 11 -18.57 1.17 3.28
CA GLY A 11 -19.64 0.25 3.63
C GLY A 11 -19.37 -0.51 4.92
N GLY A 12 -18.13 -1.02 5.07
CA GLY A 12 -17.66 -1.68 6.29
C GLY A 12 -17.73 -0.76 7.51
N THR A 13 -17.28 0.49 7.38
CA THR A 13 -17.33 1.49 8.47
C THR A 13 -18.77 1.79 8.90
N LEU A 14 -19.68 2.01 7.94
CA LEU A 14 -21.09 2.27 8.22
C LEU A 14 -21.78 1.07 8.87
N TRP A 15 -21.47 -0.14 8.43
CA TRP A 15 -21.98 -1.37 9.03
C TRP A 15 -21.46 -1.56 10.46
N LEU A 16 -20.17 -1.33 10.70
CA LEU A 16 -19.54 -1.44 12.02
C LEU A 16 -20.10 -0.43 13.02
N ALA A 17 -20.55 0.75 12.57
CA ALA A 17 -21.19 1.72 13.43
C ALA A 17 -22.47 1.16 14.10
N GLN A 18 -23.11 0.17 13.46
CA GLN A 18 -24.33 -0.52 13.97
C GLN A 18 -24.01 -1.87 14.64
N ALA A 19 -22.76 -2.34 14.57
CA ALA A 19 -22.36 -3.63 15.11
C ALA A 19 -22.10 -3.57 16.63
N GLY A 20 -22.21 -4.71 17.30
CA GLY A 20 -21.86 -4.85 18.71
C GLY A 20 -20.35 -4.73 18.97
N ASP A 21 -19.96 -4.47 20.22
CA ASP A 21 -18.56 -4.21 20.61
C ASP A 21 -17.59 -5.33 20.24
N ALA A 22 -18.00 -6.58 20.38
CA ALA A 22 -17.15 -7.73 20.04
C ALA A 22 -16.80 -7.75 18.55
N VAL A 23 -17.75 -7.44 17.66
CA VAL A 23 -17.55 -7.37 16.22
C VAL A 23 -16.62 -6.18 15.87
N ARG A 24 -16.84 -5.03 16.50
CA ARG A 24 -15.97 -3.85 16.31
C ARG A 24 -14.55 -4.15 16.74
N ALA A 25 -14.33 -4.80 17.89
CA ALA A 25 -13.00 -5.17 18.37
C ALA A 25 -12.30 -6.17 17.43
N GLN A 26 -13.03 -7.17 16.94
CA GLN A 26 -12.50 -8.15 15.98
C GLN A 26 -12.08 -7.48 14.67
N HIS A 27 -12.90 -6.56 14.14
CA HIS A 27 -12.59 -5.82 12.93
C HIS A 27 -11.39 -4.89 13.12
N ALA A 28 -11.32 -4.17 14.25
CA ALA A 28 -10.19 -3.32 14.58
C ALA A 28 -8.86 -4.11 14.64
N ALA A 29 -8.89 -5.31 15.23
CA ALA A 29 -7.74 -6.19 15.25
C ALA A 29 -7.33 -6.67 13.84
N TYR A 30 -8.30 -6.96 12.96
CA TYR A 30 -8.06 -7.32 11.57
C TYR A 30 -7.45 -6.14 10.80
N ASP A 31 -8.03 -4.97 10.89
CA ASP A 31 -7.56 -3.76 10.22
C ASP A 31 -6.16 -3.34 10.71
N GLY A 32 -5.90 -3.45 12.02
CA GLY A 32 -4.58 -3.18 12.57
C GLY A 32 -3.51 -4.08 11.97
N ARG A 33 -3.77 -5.39 11.87
CA ARG A 33 -2.84 -6.34 11.21
C ARG A 33 -2.64 -6.01 9.73
N ARG A 34 -3.71 -5.68 9.01
CA ARG A 34 -3.66 -5.29 7.60
C ARG A 34 -2.81 -4.04 7.38
N GLN A 35 -3.00 -3.02 8.20
CA GLN A 35 -2.21 -1.78 8.12
C GLN A 35 -0.74 -2.03 8.43
N GLN A 36 -0.41 -2.79 9.48
CA GLN A 36 0.97 -3.12 9.83
C GLN A 36 1.66 -3.92 8.73
N PHE A 37 0.99 -4.93 8.17
CA PHE A 37 1.54 -5.70 7.05
C PHE A 37 1.77 -4.83 5.82
N ARG A 38 0.82 -3.94 5.50
CA ARG A 38 0.96 -3.01 4.38
C ARG A 38 2.16 -2.07 4.57
N GLN A 39 2.33 -1.50 5.76
CA GLN A 39 3.48 -0.64 6.07
C GLN A 39 4.80 -1.40 5.89
N LEU A 40 4.86 -2.65 6.35
CA LEU A 40 6.01 -3.51 6.17
C LEU A 40 6.33 -3.75 4.69
N ALA A 41 5.33 -4.08 3.86
CA ALA A 41 5.51 -4.34 2.43
C ALA A 41 5.88 -3.08 1.62
N LEU A 42 5.30 -1.92 1.96
CA LEU A 42 5.68 -0.64 1.37
C LEU A 42 7.09 -0.19 1.79
N GLY A 43 7.52 -0.55 3.01
CA GLY A 43 8.89 -0.36 3.47
C GLY A 43 9.88 -1.13 2.60
N LEU A 44 9.64 -2.42 2.39
CA LEU A 44 10.46 -3.25 1.50
C LEU A 44 10.53 -2.68 0.08
N ARG A 45 9.41 -2.21 -0.47
CA ARG A 45 9.39 -1.60 -1.80
C ARG A 45 10.30 -0.38 -1.89
N ARG A 46 10.29 0.48 -0.87
CA ARG A 46 11.17 1.67 -0.82
C ARG A 46 12.64 1.27 -0.75
N GLU A 47 12.99 0.35 0.16
CA GLU A 47 14.35 -0.17 0.31
C GLU A 47 14.88 -0.76 -1.02
N LEU A 48 14.04 -1.49 -1.76
CA LEU A 48 14.41 -2.02 -3.06
C LEU A 48 14.52 -0.93 -4.14
N ALA A 49 13.65 0.08 -4.13
CA ALA A 49 13.71 1.19 -5.09
C ALA A 49 14.99 2.01 -4.90
N GLU A 50 15.40 2.27 -3.66
CA GLU A 50 16.66 2.92 -3.32
C GLU A 50 17.86 2.08 -3.82
N LEU A 51 17.87 0.78 -3.51
CA LEU A 51 18.91 -0.15 -3.95
C LEU A 51 19.07 -0.17 -5.48
N TYR A 52 17.96 -0.18 -6.23
CA TYR A 52 18.03 -0.17 -7.70
C TYR A 52 18.43 1.19 -8.25
N GLY A 53 18.03 2.30 -7.61
CA GLY A 53 18.46 3.65 -7.97
C GLY A 53 19.96 3.85 -7.78
N GLU A 54 20.52 3.41 -6.67
CA GLU A 54 21.96 3.44 -6.41
C GLU A 54 22.75 2.59 -7.44
N THR A 55 22.24 1.40 -7.77
CA THR A 55 22.87 0.52 -8.75
C THR A 55 22.89 1.13 -10.15
N GLU A 56 21.81 1.80 -10.56
CA GLU A 56 21.75 2.48 -11.85
C GLU A 56 22.71 3.67 -11.90
N ALA A 57 22.81 4.45 -10.83
CA ALA A 57 23.79 5.53 -10.71
C ALA A 57 25.21 5.03 -10.84
N LEU A 58 25.55 3.88 -10.23
CA LEU A 58 26.87 3.26 -10.35
C LEU A 58 27.21 2.78 -11.77
N ARG A 59 26.21 2.40 -12.57
CA ARG A 59 26.40 2.01 -13.98
C ARG A 59 26.69 3.18 -14.91
N GLN A 60 26.24 4.38 -14.55
CA GLN A 60 26.36 5.58 -15.41
C GLN A 60 27.68 6.33 -15.24
N VAL A 61 28.49 6.02 -14.23
CA VAL A 61 29.62 6.87 -13.79
C VAL A 61 30.94 6.66 -14.59
N ASP A 62 31.12 5.62 -15.47
CA ASP A 62 32.43 5.49 -16.14
C ASP A 62 32.45 4.71 -17.48
N PRO A 63 32.92 5.31 -18.59
CA PRO A 63 33.20 4.61 -19.85
C PRO A 63 34.56 3.90 -19.78
N ALA A 64 34.67 2.82 -18.99
CA ALA A 64 35.88 2.03 -18.92
C ALA A 64 36.10 1.14 -20.18
N PRO A 65 37.34 0.69 -20.47
CA PRO A 65 37.64 -0.29 -21.53
C PRO A 65 36.81 -1.57 -21.35
N ARG A 66 36.35 -2.15 -22.47
CA ARG A 66 35.38 -3.27 -22.49
C ARG A 66 35.61 -4.43 -21.49
N PRO A 67 36.81 -5.01 -21.30
CA PRO A 67 37.01 -6.11 -20.36
C PRO A 67 36.81 -5.69 -18.90
N ALA A 68 37.36 -4.56 -18.49
CA ALA A 68 37.21 -4.04 -17.13
C ALA A 68 35.74 -3.56 -16.83
N ALA A 69 35.00 -3.16 -17.86
CA ALA A 69 33.58 -2.86 -17.74
C ALA A 69 32.73 -4.12 -17.49
N ALA A 70 33.08 -5.24 -18.15
CA ALA A 70 32.38 -6.52 -17.95
C ALA A 70 32.60 -7.09 -16.54
N GLU A 71 33.83 -7.05 -16.03
CA GLU A 71 34.16 -7.49 -14.67
C GLU A 71 33.48 -6.61 -13.59
N ARG A 72 33.50 -5.28 -13.76
CA ARG A 72 32.79 -4.36 -12.87
C ARG A 72 31.28 -4.58 -12.91
N SER A 73 30.71 -4.83 -14.07
CA SER A 73 29.29 -5.15 -14.22
C SER A 73 28.92 -6.46 -13.53
N ALA A 74 29.80 -7.47 -13.52
CA ALA A 74 29.60 -8.72 -12.79
C ALA A 74 29.67 -8.49 -11.28
N ALA A 75 30.68 -7.77 -10.79
CA ALA A 75 30.82 -7.44 -9.36
C ALA A 75 29.62 -6.60 -8.85
N VAL A 76 29.18 -5.59 -9.58
CA VAL A 76 27.99 -4.77 -9.24
C VAL A 76 26.73 -5.63 -9.20
N ARG A 77 26.59 -6.58 -10.13
CA ARG A 77 25.45 -7.50 -10.13
C ARG A 77 25.46 -8.43 -8.91
N GLU A 78 26.63 -8.96 -8.56
CA GLU A 78 26.79 -9.81 -7.38
C GLU A 78 26.46 -9.06 -6.10
N GLN A 79 26.97 -7.84 -5.93
CA GLN A 79 26.65 -6.97 -4.81
C GLN A 79 25.15 -6.65 -4.74
N LEU A 80 24.52 -6.35 -5.87
CA LEU A 80 23.08 -6.11 -5.93
C LEU A 80 22.28 -7.34 -5.48
N LEU A 81 22.66 -8.53 -5.93
CA LEU A 81 21.99 -9.78 -5.53
C LEU A 81 22.16 -10.06 -4.03
N ALA A 82 23.35 -9.86 -3.48
CA ALA A 82 23.61 -10.01 -2.05
C ALA A 82 22.80 -9.01 -1.21
N HIS A 83 22.78 -7.74 -1.60
CA HIS A 83 21.96 -6.71 -0.94
C HIS A 83 20.47 -7.04 -1.01
N LYS A 84 19.97 -7.43 -2.19
CA LYS A 84 18.58 -7.84 -2.35
C LYS A 84 18.22 -9.01 -1.42
N GLN A 85 19.07 -10.01 -1.30
CA GLN A 85 18.86 -11.13 -0.38
C GLN A 85 18.81 -10.66 1.07
N ALA A 86 19.70 -9.77 1.48
CA ALA A 86 19.71 -9.20 2.83
C ALA A 86 18.42 -8.43 3.13
N VAL A 87 17.95 -7.59 2.21
CA VAL A 87 16.71 -6.83 2.34
C VAL A 87 15.49 -7.77 2.49
N PHE A 88 15.41 -8.83 1.68
CA PHE A 88 14.35 -9.83 1.82
C PHE A 88 14.43 -10.62 3.13
N ALA A 89 15.63 -10.97 3.60
CA ALA A 89 15.81 -11.63 4.88
C ALA A 89 15.35 -10.76 6.05
N GLN A 90 15.68 -9.48 6.04
CA GLN A 90 15.19 -8.51 7.04
C GLN A 90 13.65 -8.37 6.98
N PHE A 91 13.08 -8.33 5.80
CA PHE A 91 11.63 -8.29 5.63
C PHE A 91 10.95 -9.52 6.25
N GLN A 92 11.49 -10.72 6.02
CA GLN A 92 10.99 -11.96 6.65
C GLN A 92 11.09 -11.92 8.18
N GLN A 93 12.19 -11.41 8.73
CA GLN A 93 12.38 -11.26 10.18
C GLN A 93 11.36 -10.27 10.78
N ARG A 94 11.16 -9.10 10.14
CA ARG A 94 10.16 -8.10 10.56
C ARG A 94 8.75 -8.69 10.51
N TYR A 95 8.43 -9.48 9.49
CA TYR A 95 7.15 -10.19 9.42
C TYR A 95 6.98 -11.20 10.55
N ALA A 96 7.99 -11.99 10.87
CA ALA A 96 7.95 -12.94 11.97
C ALA A 96 7.68 -12.25 13.32
N GLN A 97 8.26 -11.07 13.55
CA GLN A 97 8.00 -10.24 14.74
C GLN A 97 6.54 -9.75 14.76
N LEU A 98 6.01 -9.25 13.65
CA LEU A 98 4.60 -8.86 13.56
C LEU A 98 3.67 -10.04 13.84
N ARG A 99 3.95 -11.20 13.24
CA ARG A 99 3.17 -12.43 13.45
C ARG A 99 3.12 -12.85 14.92
N GLN A 100 4.24 -12.74 15.66
CA GLN A 100 4.27 -12.98 17.09
C GLN A 100 3.38 -11.99 17.83
N GLY A 101 3.48 -10.68 17.53
CA GLY A 101 2.63 -9.64 18.11
C GLY A 101 1.14 -9.82 17.81
N TRP A 102 0.79 -10.54 16.76
CA TRP A 102 -0.59 -10.88 16.39
C TRP A 102 -1.10 -12.19 17.01
N GLY A 103 -0.38 -12.77 17.95
CA GLY A 103 -0.74 -14.05 18.56
C GLY A 103 -0.62 -15.25 17.61
N GLY A 104 0.30 -15.18 16.65
CA GLY A 104 0.54 -16.26 15.68
C GLY A 104 -0.36 -16.22 14.43
N TYR A 105 -1.09 -15.13 14.20
CA TYR A 105 -1.94 -15.01 12.99
C TYR A 105 -1.15 -15.20 11.71
N ALA A 106 -1.53 -16.18 10.89
CA ALA A 106 -0.80 -16.64 9.71
C ALA A 106 -1.41 -16.20 8.36
N GLY A 107 -2.34 -15.26 8.37
CA GLY A 107 -3.11 -14.88 7.17
C GLY A 107 -2.27 -14.34 6.01
N TYR A 108 -1.04 -13.89 6.25
CA TYR A 108 -0.12 -13.39 5.22
C TYR A 108 1.00 -14.38 4.85
N ASP A 109 1.08 -15.56 5.49
CA ASP A 109 2.16 -16.54 5.22
C ASP A 109 2.21 -16.95 3.75
N ALA A 110 1.04 -17.19 3.12
CA ALA A 110 0.96 -17.56 1.71
C ALA A 110 1.42 -16.42 0.77
N TRP A 111 1.20 -15.17 1.14
CA TRP A 111 1.70 -14.00 0.40
C TRP A 111 3.21 -13.88 0.58
N MET A 112 3.71 -14.03 1.82
CA MET A 112 5.13 -14.00 2.14
C MET A 112 5.94 -15.04 1.35
N ALA A 113 5.42 -16.27 1.25
CA ALA A 113 6.07 -17.35 0.51
C ALA A 113 6.21 -17.09 -1.00
N ARG A 114 5.34 -16.23 -1.56
CA ARG A 114 5.31 -15.91 -3.00
C ARG A 114 5.77 -14.48 -3.29
N SER A 115 6.19 -13.74 -2.26
CA SER A 115 6.56 -12.34 -2.40
C SER A 115 7.75 -12.17 -3.34
N ASN A 116 7.60 -11.29 -4.32
CA ASN A 116 8.62 -10.90 -5.29
C ASN A 116 8.39 -9.45 -5.73
N ASN A 117 9.27 -8.92 -6.56
CA ASN A 117 9.17 -7.53 -7.02
C ASN A 117 7.84 -7.21 -7.70
N ALA A 118 7.24 -8.17 -8.44
CA ALA A 118 5.96 -7.96 -9.11
C ALA A 118 4.80 -7.87 -8.10
N ALA A 119 4.80 -8.72 -7.06
CA ALA A 119 3.82 -8.66 -5.99
C ALA A 119 3.88 -7.34 -5.21
N LEU A 120 5.11 -6.80 -5.00
CA LEU A 120 5.32 -5.51 -4.35
C LEU A 120 4.88 -4.32 -5.23
N ALA A 121 5.13 -4.38 -6.53
CA ALA A 121 4.66 -3.37 -7.48
C ALA A 121 3.12 -3.30 -7.50
N ALA A 122 2.46 -4.46 -7.60
CA ALA A 122 1.01 -4.55 -7.57
C ALA A 122 0.41 -3.94 -6.30
N LEU A 123 1.02 -4.14 -5.14
CA LEU A 123 0.53 -3.62 -3.86
C LEU A 123 0.44 -2.08 -3.82
N ALA A 124 1.28 -1.39 -4.58
CA ALA A 124 1.33 0.08 -4.59
C ALA A 124 0.28 0.71 -5.50
N ASP A 125 -0.04 0.06 -6.62
CA ASP A 125 -0.97 0.61 -7.62
C ASP A 125 -2.44 0.53 -7.16
N TYR A 126 -2.75 -0.41 -6.24
CA TYR A 126 -4.12 -0.73 -5.82
C TYR A 126 -4.78 0.30 -4.91
N GLU A 127 -4.03 1.17 -4.20
CA GLU A 127 -4.61 2.00 -3.15
C GLU A 127 -4.32 3.51 -3.26
N ASP A 128 -3.65 3.96 -4.32
CA ASP A 128 -3.19 5.37 -4.44
C ASP A 128 -4.35 6.39 -4.33
N LEU A 129 -5.52 6.07 -4.88
CA LEU A 129 -6.67 6.96 -4.90
C LEU A 129 -7.79 6.58 -3.90
N THR A 130 -7.62 5.53 -3.10
CA THR A 130 -8.64 5.11 -2.12
C THR A 130 -9.01 6.23 -1.14
N PRO A 131 -8.04 6.95 -0.52
CA PRO A 131 -8.36 8.06 0.37
C PRO A 131 -9.11 9.20 -0.32
N ALA A 132 -8.85 9.43 -1.61
CA ALA A 132 -9.55 10.44 -2.40
C ALA A 132 -11.03 10.07 -2.62
N PHE A 133 -11.33 8.80 -2.89
CA PHE A 133 -12.72 8.34 -2.99
C PHE A 133 -13.44 8.38 -1.64
N GLU A 134 -12.76 8.08 -0.53
CA GLU A 134 -13.31 8.25 0.81
C GLU A 134 -13.63 9.72 1.11
N ALA A 135 -12.76 10.65 0.70
CA ALA A 135 -13.00 12.09 0.81
C ALA A 135 -14.20 12.53 -0.05
N LEU A 136 -14.29 12.02 -1.28
CA LEU A 136 -15.41 12.29 -2.17
C LEU A 136 -16.74 11.84 -1.56
N PHE A 137 -16.77 10.66 -0.93
CA PHE A 137 -17.97 10.18 -0.25
C PHE A 137 -18.39 11.09 0.90
N ARG A 138 -17.44 11.54 1.73
CA ARG A 138 -17.73 12.50 2.81
C ARG A 138 -18.31 13.80 2.30
N GLN A 139 -17.79 14.33 1.19
CA GLN A 139 -18.33 15.55 0.56
C GLN A 139 -19.72 15.33 -0.03
N ALA A 140 -19.95 14.20 -0.67
CA ALA A 140 -21.24 13.86 -1.26
C ALA A 140 -22.35 13.68 -0.22
N GLY A 141 -22.05 13.20 0.98
CA GLY A 141 -22.96 13.01 2.07
C GLY A 141 -23.99 11.90 1.89
N SER A 142 -24.03 11.28 0.72
CA SER A 142 -24.92 10.12 0.44
C SER A 142 -24.35 9.24 -0.67
N TRP A 143 -24.73 7.95 -0.67
CA TRP A 143 -24.33 7.01 -1.71
C TRP A 143 -24.78 7.45 -3.12
N GLN A 144 -26.00 7.98 -3.23
CA GLN A 144 -26.53 8.44 -4.51
C GLN A 144 -25.61 9.51 -5.12
N ARG A 145 -25.35 10.60 -4.38
CA ARG A 145 -24.50 11.70 -4.83
C ARG A 145 -23.04 11.23 -5.08
N PHE A 146 -22.54 10.34 -4.25
CA PHE A 146 -21.22 9.76 -4.44
C PHE A 146 -21.11 9.03 -5.79
N TYR A 147 -22.08 8.17 -6.12
CA TYR A 147 -22.07 7.48 -7.41
C TYR A 147 -22.29 8.42 -8.61
N GLU A 148 -23.05 9.50 -8.45
CA GLU A 148 -23.20 10.54 -9.49
C GLU A 148 -21.85 11.21 -9.76
N GLU A 149 -21.11 11.60 -8.72
CA GLU A 149 -19.79 12.19 -8.84
C GLU A 149 -18.77 11.21 -9.43
N VAL A 150 -18.77 9.96 -9.00
CA VAL A 150 -17.91 8.91 -9.59
C VAL A 150 -18.19 8.74 -11.09
N ARG A 151 -19.46 8.72 -11.51
CA ARG A 151 -19.81 8.66 -12.94
C ARG A 151 -19.36 9.89 -13.71
N ARG A 152 -19.44 11.07 -13.10
CA ARG A 152 -18.92 12.31 -13.67
C ARG A 152 -17.41 12.22 -13.88
N LEU A 153 -16.66 11.81 -12.86
CA LEU A 153 -15.22 11.63 -12.94
C LEU A 153 -14.81 10.55 -13.97
N ALA A 154 -15.57 9.47 -14.09
CA ALA A 154 -15.30 8.39 -15.05
C ALA A 154 -15.35 8.86 -16.51
N ARG A 155 -16.06 9.96 -16.83
CA ARG A 155 -16.15 10.56 -18.17
C ARG A 155 -14.95 11.45 -18.51
N LEU A 156 -14.15 11.84 -17.52
CA LEU A 156 -12.96 12.66 -17.73
C LEU A 156 -11.80 11.82 -18.28
N PRO A 157 -10.90 12.41 -19.06
CA PRO A 157 -9.61 11.84 -19.38
C PRO A 157 -8.87 11.41 -18.10
N ARG A 158 -7.99 10.41 -18.22
CA ARG A 158 -7.31 9.82 -17.06
C ARG A 158 -6.60 10.87 -16.17
N ASP A 159 -5.85 11.76 -16.79
CA ASP A 159 -5.02 12.74 -16.06
C ASP A 159 -5.88 13.79 -15.33
N GLU A 160 -6.95 14.27 -15.98
CA GLU A 160 -7.91 15.19 -15.37
C GLU A 160 -8.66 14.53 -14.20
N ARG A 161 -9.06 13.27 -14.37
CA ARG A 161 -9.70 12.48 -13.31
C ARG A 161 -8.78 12.29 -12.11
N HIS A 162 -7.50 11.96 -12.35
CA HIS A 162 -6.53 11.82 -11.28
C HIS A 162 -6.22 13.14 -10.59
N ALA A 163 -6.11 14.24 -11.35
CA ALA A 163 -5.91 15.58 -10.79
C ALA A 163 -7.10 15.98 -9.91
N ALA A 164 -8.33 15.77 -10.36
CA ALA A 164 -9.54 16.07 -9.62
C ALA A 164 -9.62 15.27 -8.30
N LEU A 165 -9.27 13.98 -8.32
CA LEU A 165 -9.25 13.14 -7.13
C LEU A 165 -8.15 13.55 -6.13
N ARG A 166 -6.93 13.87 -6.61
CA ARG A 166 -5.82 14.31 -5.75
C ARG A 166 -6.03 15.68 -5.15
N GLY A 167 -6.83 16.53 -5.79
CA GLY A 167 -7.20 17.85 -5.28
C GLY A 167 -8.22 17.85 -4.14
N LEU A 168 -8.79 16.68 -3.81
CA LEU A 168 -9.73 16.56 -2.69
C LEU A 168 -8.98 16.64 -1.35
N PRO A 169 -9.55 17.33 -0.32
CA PRO A 169 -8.93 17.45 0.99
C PRO A 169 -8.86 16.08 1.65
N GLN A 170 -7.62 15.59 1.82
CA GLN A 170 -7.33 14.32 2.47
C GLN A 170 -7.27 14.53 3.98
N SER A 171 -8.42 14.46 4.65
CA SER A 171 -8.48 14.42 6.11
C SER A 171 -8.13 13.03 6.62
N SER A 172 -7.54 12.94 7.81
CA SER A 172 -7.23 11.68 8.53
C SER A 172 -8.36 10.65 8.50
N PRO A 173 -8.06 9.35 8.67
CA PRO A 173 -9.04 8.26 8.56
C PRO A 173 -10.26 8.52 9.43
N MET A 174 -11.43 8.16 8.90
CA MET A 174 -12.72 8.26 9.58
C MET A 174 -12.68 7.44 10.88
N HIS A 175 -12.30 8.09 11.99
CA HIS A 175 -12.64 7.58 13.31
C HIS A 175 -14.14 7.89 13.52
N ALA A 176 -14.93 6.87 13.74
CA ALA A 176 -16.34 7.02 14.09
C ALA A 176 -16.42 7.94 15.31
N ALA A 177 -16.88 9.18 15.11
CA ALA A 177 -17.31 10.02 16.22
C ALA A 177 -18.41 9.28 16.95
N ALA A 178 -18.21 9.00 18.23
CA ALA A 178 -19.23 8.45 19.08
C ALA A 178 -20.46 9.39 19.02
N PRO A 179 -21.70 8.87 18.90
CA PRO A 179 -22.87 9.71 18.98
C PRO A 179 -22.90 10.33 20.37
N THR A 180 -22.83 11.65 20.44
CA THR A 180 -23.20 12.40 21.63
C THR A 180 -24.69 12.17 21.85
N SER A 181 -25.02 11.37 22.87
CA SER A 181 -26.39 11.21 23.37
C SER A 181 -26.93 12.53 23.90
N PRO A 182 -28.23 12.84 23.67
CA PRO A 182 -28.90 13.97 24.26
C PRO A 182 -29.11 13.82 25.76
#